data_0d1994579b5bea83f6ab8264a8e8241a
#
_entry.id   0d1994579b5bea83f6ab8264a8e8241a
#
_cell.length_a   1.000
_cell.length_b   1.000
_cell.length_c   1.000
_cell.angle_alpha   90.00
_cell.angle_beta   90.00
_cell.angle_gamma   90.00
#
_symmetry.space_group_name_H-M   'P 1'
#
loop_
_entity.id
_entity.type
_entity.pdbx_description
1 polymer ?
#
loop_
_entity_poly.entity_id
_entity_poly.type
_entity_poly.pdbx_seq_one_letter_code
_entity_poly.pdbx_strand_id
1 'polypeptide(L)'
;SEAGSLHGRLRLVAVCDPVVELAEKKADDMQAAAGYRPQVYADYRKALEELPVDCCAIATESGYHAEIALNCIAHGKHVLIEKPMALSTADAEKILAEAEKKGVTVGVCHQNRFNAPIQQLHRALEDGRFGKLVNGTARILWNRTMPYYQQAPWRGTWAQDGGTLMNQCIHDIDLLQWSLGGEPDTIMAMTGNYLRDIEAEDFGSILIRFKNGAIGIVEGTACIYPKNLEETLSISGETGTAVIGGLAVNRVQTWNFAEPAAQDAEVEKLAGTDPKDVYGSGHNALYADYIDAVRTGRKPLVSGEEGMKGMKIILAAYKSQKTGLPVKFDGLAFSTLDMD
;
A
#
# COMPACT_ATOMS: atom_id res chain seq x y z
N SER A 1 -5.92 19.43 4.50
CA SER A 1 -4.82 18.50 4.21
C SER A 1 -4.47 17.74 5.47
N GLU A 2 -3.97 16.53 5.33
CA GLU A 2 -3.56 15.65 6.42
C GLU A 2 -2.51 16.28 7.34
N ALA A 3 -1.60 17.07 6.77
CA ALA A 3 -0.60 17.83 7.53
C ALA A 3 -1.22 18.85 8.51
N GLY A 4 -2.41 19.36 8.23
CA GLY A 4 -3.14 20.25 9.15
C GLY A 4 -3.64 19.55 10.40
N SER A 5 -3.99 18.24 10.31
CA SER A 5 -4.47 17.46 11.45
C SER A 5 -3.34 17.03 12.40
N LEU A 6 -2.09 17.07 11.94
CA LEU A 6 -0.87 16.79 12.71
C LEU A 6 -0.18 18.06 13.21
N HIS A 7 -0.94 19.17 13.31
CA HIS A 7 -0.41 20.47 13.74
C HIS A 7 0.35 20.38 15.08
N GLY A 8 1.56 20.93 15.09
CA GLY A 8 2.48 20.86 16.25
C GLY A 8 3.33 19.57 16.35
N ARG A 9 3.07 18.54 15.53
CA ARG A 9 3.85 17.29 15.46
C ARG A 9 4.72 17.20 14.21
N LEU A 10 4.26 17.78 13.12
CA LEU A 10 4.90 17.79 11.80
C LEU A 10 4.85 19.21 11.23
N ARG A 11 5.92 19.65 10.58
CA ARG A 11 5.98 20.87 9.78
C ARG A 11 6.46 20.55 8.38
N LEU A 12 5.65 20.84 7.37
CA LEU A 12 6.03 20.74 5.97
C LEU A 12 6.93 21.92 5.60
N VAL A 13 8.22 21.69 5.40
CA VAL A 13 9.21 22.76 5.14
C VAL A 13 9.38 23.05 3.64
N ALA A 14 9.18 22.03 2.78
CA ALA A 14 9.26 22.14 1.34
C ALA A 14 8.20 21.30 0.61
N VAL A 15 7.82 21.76 -0.58
CA VAL A 15 7.09 20.99 -1.59
C VAL A 15 7.96 20.99 -2.86
N CYS A 16 8.15 19.81 -3.43
CA CYS A 16 9.03 19.63 -4.59
C CYS A 16 8.25 18.93 -5.71
N ASP A 17 8.24 19.52 -6.90
CA ASP A 17 7.66 18.95 -8.12
C ASP A 17 8.37 19.55 -9.33
N PRO A 18 8.80 18.74 -10.34
CA PRO A 18 9.39 19.28 -11.58
C PRO A 18 8.43 20.25 -12.30
N VAL A 19 7.14 20.05 -12.17
CA VAL A 19 6.08 20.98 -12.61
C VAL A 19 5.84 21.97 -11.47
N VAL A 20 6.57 23.08 -11.48
CA VAL A 20 6.60 24.07 -10.37
C VAL A 20 5.22 24.56 -9.98
N GLU A 21 4.31 24.70 -10.93
CA GLU A 21 2.93 25.14 -10.70
C GLU A 21 2.15 24.19 -9.79
N LEU A 22 2.43 22.87 -9.84
CA LEU A 22 1.82 21.89 -8.92
C LEU A 22 2.35 22.06 -7.50
N ALA A 23 3.65 22.29 -7.35
CA ALA A 23 4.27 22.57 -6.06
C ALA A 23 3.79 23.89 -5.46
N GLU A 24 3.67 24.95 -6.27
CA GLU A 24 3.13 26.25 -5.86
C GLU A 24 1.69 26.13 -5.35
N LYS A 25 0.82 25.46 -6.13
CA LYS A 25 -0.56 25.21 -5.72
C LYS A 25 -0.62 24.49 -4.38
N LYS A 26 0.22 23.44 -4.18
CA LYS A 26 0.25 22.68 -2.93
C LYS A 26 0.75 23.52 -1.76
N ALA A 27 1.70 24.43 -1.99
CA ALA A 27 2.20 25.37 -0.99
C ALA A 27 1.11 26.38 -0.59
N ASP A 28 0.31 26.86 -1.56
CA ASP A 28 -0.81 27.75 -1.32
C ASP A 28 -1.95 27.06 -0.56
N ASP A 29 -2.29 25.81 -0.91
CA ASP A 29 -3.24 24.99 -0.16
C ASP A 29 -2.81 24.84 1.30
N MET A 30 -1.50 24.66 1.55
CA MET A 30 -0.94 24.56 2.89
C MET A 30 -1.00 25.89 3.65
N GLN A 31 -0.73 27.01 2.97
CA GLN A 31 -0.89 28.35 3.54
C GLN A 31 -2.33 28.58 4.00
N ALA A 32 -3.30 28.20 3.17
CA ALA A 32 -4.71 28.35 3.50
C ALA A 32 -5.15 27.44 4.65
N ALA A 33 -4.63 26.20 4.70
CA ALA A 33 -5.05 25.22 5.69
C ALA A 33 -4.36 25.34 7.05
N ALA A 34 -3.09 25.74 7.07
CA ALA A 34 -2.24 25.70 8.27
C ALA A 34 -1.61 27.06 8.65
N GLY A 35 -1.85 28.12 7.86
CA GLY A 35 -1.38 29.47 8.15
C GLY A 35 0.10 29.72 7.86
N TYR A 36 0.81 28.78 7.25
CA TYR A 36 2.19 28.95 6.79
C TYR A 36 2.40 28.33 5.41
N ARG A 37 3.34 28.88 4.66
CA ARG A 37 3.66 28.42 3.30
C ARG A 37 5.02 27.73 3.30
N PRO A 38 5.11 26.44 2.87
CA PRO A 38 6.38 25.77 2.67
C PRO A 38 7.14 26.37 1.47
N GLN A 39 8.45 26.17 1.42
CA GLN A 39 9.24 26.57 0.27
C GLN A 39 8.94 25.66 -0.92
N VAL A 40 9.10 26.19 -2.14
CA VAL A 40 8.85 25.47 -3.39
C VAL A 40 10.14 25.21 -4.13
N TYR A 41 10.32 23.99 -4.58
CA TYR A 41 11.50 23.57 -5.36
C TYR A 41 11.09 22.75 -6.58
N ALA A 42 11.75 22.98 -7.71
CA ALA A 42 11.63 22.11 -8.89
C ALA A 42 12.45 20.81 -8.72
N ASP A 43 13.53 20.86 -7.94
CA ASP A 43 14.39 19.71 -7.66
C ASP A 43 14.51 19.52 -6.15
N TYR A 44 14.04 18.36 -5.68
CA TYR A 44 14.07 17.97 -4.26
C TYR A 44 15.50 17.91 -3.69
N ARG A 45 16.53 17.68 -4.52
CA ARG A 45 17.94 17.60 -4.08
C ARG A 45 18.37 18.93 -3.49
N LYS A 46 17.95 20.05 -4.09
CA LYS A 46 18.22 21.39 -3.55
C LYS A 46 17.56 21.61 -2.20
N ALA A 47 16.30 21.15 -2.04
CA ALA A 47 15.63 21.24 -0.75
C ALA A 47 16.37 20.45 0.35
N LEU A 48 16.93 19.29 0.02
CA LEU A 48 17.74 18.48 0.95
C LEU A 48 19.03 19.17 1.38
N GLU A 49 19.66 19.94 0.48
CA GLU A 49 20.91 20.69 0.73
C GLU A 49 20.67 21.98 1.53
N GLU A 50 19.56 22.67 1.24
CA GLU A 50 19.31 24.04 1.73
C GLU A 50 18.48 24.08 3.03
N LEU A 51 17.70 23.03 3.31
CA LEU A 51 16.74 23.04 4.43
C LEU A 51 17.03 21.95 5.48
N PRO A 52 16.67 22.22 6.75
CA PRO A 52 16.74 21.24 7.81
C PRO A 52 15.59 20.23 7.70
N VAL A 53 15.68 19.32 6.72
CA VAL A 53 14.70 18.26 6.52
C VAL A 53 15.05 17.06 7.40
N ASP A 54 14.09 16.53 8.17
CA ASP A 54 14.24 15.29 8.93
C ASP A 54 13.68 14.09 8.16
N CYS A 55 12.53 14.28 7.49
CA CYS A 55 11.79 13.24 6.79
C CYS A 55 11.39 13.69 5.38
N CYS A 56 11.38 12.75 4.43
CA CYS A 56 10.88 12.95 3.08
C CYS A 56 9.65 12.05 2.86
N ALA A 57 8.54 12.64 2.38
CA ALA A 57 7.41 11.90 1.85
C ALA A 57 7.54 11.87 0.32
N ILE A 58 7.55 10.67 -0.25
CA ILE A 58 7.77 10.42 -1.69
C ILE A 58 6.45 9.98 -2.29
N ALA A 59 5.91 10.77 -3.22
CA ALA A 59 4.60 10.58 -3.85
C ALA A 59 4.66 10.92 -5.35
N THR A 60 5.70 10.46 -6.01
CA THR A 60 5.91 10.57 -7.46
C THR A 60 5.29 9.38 -8.19
N GLU A 61 5.59 9.20 -9.46
CA GLU A 61 5.38 7.96 -10.18
C GLU A 61 6.18 6.82 -9.55
N SER A 62 5.60 5.61 -9.53
CA SER A 62 6.17 4.47 -8.80
C SER A 62 7.59 4.11 -9.23
N GLY A 63 7.92 4.27 -10.51
CA GLY A 63 9.26 3.98 -11.04
C GLY A 63 10.36 4.87 -10.49
N TYR A 64 10.04 6.05 -9.94
CA TYR A 64 11.03 6.95 -9.33
C TYR A 64 11.17 6.78 -7.81
N HIS A 65 10.28 6.01 -7.16
CA HIS A 65 10.29 5.86 -5.69
C HIS A 65 11.66 5.42 -5.17
N ALA A 66 12.26 4.40 -5.80
CA ALA A 66 13.51 3.83 -5.32
C ALA A 66 14.69 4.81 -5.46
N GLU A 67 14.83 5.49 -6.60
CA GLU A 67 15.90 6.48 -6.81
C GLU A 67 15.81 7.60 -5.78
N ILE A 68 14.62 8.18 -5.61
CA ILE A 68 14.40 9.29 -4.69
C ILE A 68 14.63 8.84 -3.24
N ALA A 69 14.10 7.68 -2.85
CA ALA A 69 14.28 7.13 -1.51
C ALA A 69 15.77 6.92 -1.18
N LEU A 70 16.52 6.28 -2.08
CA LEU A 70 17.95 6.05 -1.90
C LEU A 70 18.74 7.37 -1.78
N ASN A 71 18.36 8.39 -2.55
CA ASN A 71 18.99 9.70 -2.45
C ASN A 71 18.70 10.37 -1.09
N CYS A 72 17.44 10.36 -0.63
CA CYS A 72 17.07 10.87 0.69
C CYS A 72 17.81 10.14 1.83
N ILE A 73 17.87 8.80 1.75
CA ILE A 73 18.58 7.95 2.72
C ILE A 73 20.08 8.27 2.72
N ALA A 74 20.71 8.49 1.55
CA ALA A 74 22.12 8.87 1.46
C ALA A 74 22.41 10.18 2.22
N HIS A 75 21.45 11.13 2.24
CA HIS A 75 21.49 12.36 3.01
C HIS A 75 21.07 12.19 4.49
N GLY A 76 20.88 10.95 4.97
CA GLY A 76 20.50 10.65 6.36
C GLY A 76 19.07 11.03 6.72
N LYS A 77 18.14 11.07 5.75
CA LYS A 77 16.74 11.42 5.97
C LYS A 77 15.89 10.18 6.13
N HIS A 78 14.93 10.22 7.06
CA HIS A 78 13.87 9.23 7.14
C HIS A 78 12.96 9.35 5.92
N VAL A 79 12.39 8.24 5.43
CA VAL A 79 11.55 8.25 4.24
C VAL A 79 10.22 7.57 4.46
N LEU A 80 9.14 8.20 4.00
CA LEU A 80 7.81 7.61 3.88
C LEU A 80 7.49 7.56 2.39
N ILE A 81 7.34 6.35 1.85
CA ILE A 81 7.22 6.11 0.41
C ILE A 81 5.77 5.75 0.09
N GLU A 82 5.18 6.39 -0.94
CA GLU A 82 3.92 5.92 -1.50
C GLU A 82 4.07 4.49 -2.05
N LYS A 83 2.94 3.80 -2.07
CA LYS A 83 2.89 2.43 -2.60
C LYS A 83 2.91 2.44 -4.15
N PRO A 84 3.53 1.42 -4.74
CA PRO A 84 4.45 0.44 -4.16
C PRO A 84 5.78 1.09 -3.79
N MET A 85 6.51 0.55 -2.79
CA MET A 85 7.78 1.15 -2.39
C MET A 85 8.84 1.13 -3.50
N ALA A 86 8.75 0.18 -4.42
CA ALA A 86 9.58 0.02 -5.62
C ALA A 86 8.89 -0.88 -6.64
N LEU A 87 9.46 -1.00 -7.84
CA LEU A 87 8.97 -1.90 -8.90
C LEU A 87 9.90 -3.11 -9.15
N SER A 88 10.92 -3.29 -8.29
CA SER A 88 11.80 -4.47 -8.31
C SER A 88 12.15 -4.92 -6.90
N THR A 89 12.42 -6.21 -6.72
CA THR A 89 12.91 -6.75 -5.45
C THR A 89 14.28 -6.18 -5.11
N ALA A 90 15.16 -6.03 -6.11
CA ALA A 90 16.51 -5.50 -5.91
C ALA A 90 16.52 -4.07 -5.37
N ASP A 91 15.66 -3.20 -5.90
CA ASP A 91 15.53 -1.82 -5.42
C ASP A 91 14.97 -1.76 -4.00
N ALA A 92 13.95 -2.55 -3.69
CA ALA A 92 13.38 -2.63 -2.36
C ALA A 92 14.40 -3.10 -1.32
N GLU A 93 15.14 -4.18 -1.63
CA GLU A 93 16.20 -4.69 -0.77
C GLU A 93 17.33 -3.67 -0.58
N LYS A 94 17.70 -2.94 -1.62
CA LYS A 94 18.70 -1.87 -1.56
C LYS A 94 18.24 -0.71 -0.67
N ILE A 95 16.98 -0.29 -0.76
CA ILE A 95 16.39 0.74 0.12
C ILE A 95 16.55 0.31 1.58
N LEU A 96 16.16 -0.92 1.92
CA LEU A 96 16.22 -1.44 3.28
C LEU A 96 17.66 -1.51 3.80
N ALA A 97 18.58 -2.05 2.99
CA ALA A 97 19.98 -2.17 3.36
C ALA A 97 20.68 -0.80 3.58
N GLU A 98 20.42 0.17 2.71
CA GLU A 98 20.98 1.51 2.86
C GLU A 98 20.35 2.26 4.05
N ALA A 99 19.05 2.07 4.31
CA ALA A 99 18.39 2.65 5.47
C ALA A 99 18.96 2.11 6.80
N GLU A 100 19.20 0.80 6.88
CA GLU A 100 19.85 0.17 8.02
C GLU A 100 21.25 0.74 8.28
N LYS A 101 22.09 0.83 7.23
CA LYS A 101 23.43 1.41 7.32
C LYS A 101 23.43 2.87 7.81
N LYS A 102 22.41 3.63 7.43
CA LYS A 102 22.29 5.05 7.80
C LYS A 102 21.55 5.26 9.11
N GLY A 103 20.92 4.23 9.69
CA GLY A 103 20.11 4.31 10.89
C GLY A 103 18.84 5.16 10.70
N VAL A 104 18.26 5.15 9.50
CA VAL A 104 17.04 5.90 9.17
C VAL A 104 15.83 4.98 9.02
N THR A 105 14.65 5.53 9.29
CA THR A 105 13.38 4.79 9.23
C THR A 105 12.79 4.86 7.83
N VAL A 106 12.37 3.71 7.30
CA VAL A 106 11.57 3.59 6.08
C VAL A 106 10.15 3.19 6.47
N GLY A 107 9.16 3.93 5.98
CA GLY A 107 7.74 3.57 6.03
C GLY A 107 7.15 3.51 4.62
N VAL A 108 6.05 2.76 4.46
CA VAL A 108 5.32 2.65 3.19
C VAL A 108 3.85 2.99 3.41
N CYS A 109 3.22 3.67 2.46
CA CYS A 109 1.84 4.14 2.57
C CYS A 109 0.81 3.04 2.29
N HIS A 110 0.65 2.06 3.20
CA HIS A 110 -0.49 1.15 3.22
C HIS A 110 -1.51 1.61 4.26
N GLN A 111 -2.16 2.75 3.98
CA GLN A 111 -3.11 3.42 4.89
C GLN A 111 -4.33 2.57 5.25
N ASN A 112 -4.71 1.60 4.41
CA ASN A 112 -5.85 0.73 4.68
C ASN A 112 -5.65 -0.14 5.92
N ARG A 113 -4.41 -0.44 6.32
CA ARG A 113 -4.13 -1.11 7.61
C ARG A 113 -4.65 -0.32 8.82
N PHE A 114 -4.83 1.01 8.69
CA PHE A 114 -5.32 1.89 9.77
C PHE A 114 -6.83 2.12 9.74
N ASN A 115 -7.56 1.54 8.79
CA ASN A 115 -9.02 1.61 8.79
C ASN A 115 -9.59 0.88 10.02
N ALA A 116 -10.57 1.48 10.67
CA ALA A 116 -11.10 0.96 11.93
C ALA A 116 -11.59 -0.50 11.84
N PRO A 117 -12.34 -0.94 10.81
CA PRO A 117 -12.70 -2.34 10.66
C PRO A 117 -11.50 -3.28 10.48
N ILE A 118 -10.46 -2.83 9.77
CA ILE A 118 -9.22 -3.60 9.56
C ILE A 118 -8.45 -3.75 10.87
N GLN A 119 -8.40 -2.70 11.69
CA GLN A 119 -7.79 -2.76 13.02
C GLN A 119 -8.55 -3.73 13.96
N GLN A 120 -9.89 -3.79 13.87
CA GLN A 120 -10.67 -4.76 14.64
C GLN A 120 -10.43 -6.19 14.14
N LEU A 121 -10.35 -6.39 12.81
CA LEU A 121 -10.00 -7.68 12.22
C LEU A 121 -8.62 -8.15 12.72
N HIS A 122 -7.63 -7.28 12.68
CA HIS A 122 -6.27 -7.60 13.12
C HIS A 122 -6.22 -7.95 14.61
N ARG A 123 -6.92 -7.21 15.46
CA ARG A 123 -7.06 -7.52 16.90
C ARG A 123 -7.69 -8.91 17.12
N ALA A 124 -8.75 -9.24 16.36
CA ALA A 124 -9.37 -10.56 16.47
C ALA A 124 -8.42 -11.70 16.04
N LEU A 125 -7.53 -11.43 15.08
CA LEU A 125 -6.47 -12.36 14.68
C LEU A 125 -5.41 -12.54 15.77
N GLU A 126 -4.93 -11.44 16.36
CA GLU A 126 -3.96 -11.44 17.47
C GLU A 126 -4.52 -12.15 18.71
N ASP A 127 -5.81 -11.96 19.01
CA ASP A 127 -6.52 -12.63 20.09
C ASP A 127 -6.82 -14.11 19.81
N GLY A 128 -6.43 -14.62 18.63
CA GLY A 128 -6.60 -16.03 18.25
C GLY A 128 -8.04 -16.46 17.99
N ARG A 129 -8.98 -15.53 17.80
CA ARG A 129 -10.42 -15.81 17.66
C ARG A 129 -10.78 -16.65 16.44
N PHE A 130 -9.93 -16.65 15.42
CA PHE A 130 -10.13 -17.47 14.22
C PHE A 130 -9.75 -18.95 14.40
N GLY A 131 -9.02 -19.31 15.48
CA GLY A 131 -8.40 -20.62 15.57
C GLY A 131 -7.37 -20.84 14.45
N LYS A 132 -7.31 -22.02 13.88
CA LYS A 132 -6.44 -22.30 12.75
C LYS A 132 -6.96 -21.59 11.49
N LEU A 133 -6.16 -20.68 10.93
CA LEU A 133 -6.48 -20.01 9.67
C LEU A 133 -6.52 -21.02 8.50
N VAL A 134 -7.55 -20.93 7.68
CA VAL A 134 -7.76 -21.80 6.52
C VAL A 134 -7.50 -21.06 5.23
N ASN A 135 -8.22 -19.93 5.02
CA ASN A 135 -8.04 -19.14 3.81
C ASN A 135 -8.43 -17.67 4.03
N GLY A 136 -7.98 -16.85 3.09
CA GLY A 136 -8.44 -15.48 2.91
C GLY A 136 -8.59 -15.15 1.45
N THR A 137 -9.49 -14.21 1.13
CA THR A 137 -9.71 -13.75 -0.25
C THR A 137 -9.77 -12.23 -0.28
N ALA A 138 -9.03 -11.63 -1.21
CA ALA A 138 -9.10 -10.21 -1.56
C ALA A 138 -9.70 -10.08 -2.96
N ARG A 139 -10.79 -9.31 -3.09
CA ARG A 139 -11.45 -9.05 -4.39
C ARG A 139 -11.52 -7.57 -4.63
N ILE A 140 -10.91 -7.13 -5.72
CA ILE A 140 -10.83 -5.73 -6.15
C ILE A 140 -11.40 -5.66 -7.56
N LEU A 141 -12.72 -5.52 -7.64
CA LEU A 141 -13.48 -5.52 -8.88
C LEU A 141 -13.80 -4.08 -9.27
N TRP A 142 -12.83 -3.41 -9.85
CA TRP A 142 -12.87 -1.98 -10.16
C TRP A 142 -13.00 -1.69 -11.64
N ASN A 143 -13.41 -0.46 -11.93
CA ASN A 143 -13.40 0.12 -13.27
C ASN A 143 -12.36 1.24 -13.34
N ARG A 144 -11.41 1.10 -14.25
CA ARG A 144 -10.57 2.19 -14.73
C ARG A 144 -10.70 2.28 -16.24
N THR A 145 -11.35 3.34 -16.70
CA THR A 145 -11.58 3.57 -18.14
C THR A 145 -10.34 4.17 -18.80
N MET A 146 -10.28 4.17 -20.13
CA MET A 146 -9.15 4.77 -20.86
C MET A 146 -8.89 6.24 -20.49
N PRO A 147 -9.90 7.11 -20.26
CA PRO A 147 -9.65 8.46 -19.73
C PRO A 147 -8.84 8.51 -18.43
N TYR A 148 -8.90 7.47 -17.57
CA TYR A 148 -8.05 7.40 -16.37
C TYR A 148 -6.58 7.18 -16.77
N TYR A 149 -6.30 6.26 -17.68
CA TYR A 149 -4.92 5.98 -18.11
C TYR A 149 -4.34 7.13 -18.91
N GLN A 150 -5.16 7.84 -19.69
CA GLN A 150 -4.76 9.01 -20.48
C GLN A 150 -4.45 10.27 -19.64
N GLN A 151 -4.73 10.29 -18.33
CA GLN A 151 -4.38 11.41 -17.46
C GLN A 151 -2.88 11.65 -17.35
N ALA A 152 -2.06 10.60 -17.51
CA ALA A 152 -0.62 10.70 -17.47
C ALA A 152 0.04 9.54 -18.25
N PRO A 153 1.14 9.80 -18.98
CA PRO A 153 1.77 8.82 -19.87
C PRO A 153 2.40 7.63 -19.15
N TRP A 154 2.65 7.74 -17.84
CA TRP A 154 3.25 6.67 -17.04
C TRP A 154 2.22 5.59 -16.64
N ARG A 155 0.92 5.92 -16.65
CA ARG A 155 -0.12 4.98 -16.21
C ARG A 155 -0.22 3.78 -17.14
N GLY A 156 -0.30 2.60 -16.55
CA GLY A 156 -0.40 1.33 -17.27
C GLY A 156 0.90 0.85 -17.92
N THR A 157 2.05 1.48 -17.63
CA THR A 157 3.37 1.05 -18.11
C THR A 157 4.06 0.14 -17.09
N TRP A 158 4.87 -0.82 -17.54
CA TRP A 158 5.68 -1.65 -16.66
C TRP A 158 6.74 -0.83 -15.92
N ALA A 159 7.31 0.17 -16.60
CA ALA A 159 8.42 0.96 -16.07
C ALA A 159 8.03 1.90 -14.93
N GLN A 160 6.81 2.45 -14.93
CA GLN A 160 6.43 3.53 -14.01
C GLN A 160 5.21 3.24 -13.15
N ASP A 161 4.34 2.28 -13.55
CA ASP A 161 3.08 1.95 -12.86
C ASP A 161 3.06 0.53 -12.32
N GLY A 162 3.48 -0.45 -13.13
CA GLY A 162 3.57 -1.85 -12.77
C GLY A 162 2.26 -2.64 -12.87
N GLY A 163 1.24 -2.09 -13.53
CA GLY A 163 -0.04 -2.77 -13.80
C GLY A 163 -1.13 -2.60 -12.74
N THR A 164 -2.29 -3.19 -12.99
CA THR A 164 -3.47 -3.07 -12.12
C THR A 164 -3.25 -3.71 -10.75
N LEU A 165 -2.60 -4.87 -10.69
CA LEU A 165 -2.29 -5.52 -9.41
C LEU A 165 -1.37 -4.64 -8.57
N MET A 166 -0.33 -4.04 -9.17
CA MET A 166 0.66 -3.24 -8.47
C MET A 166 0.11 -1.87 -8.06
N ASN A 167 -0.66 -1.21 -8.91
CA ASN A 167 -1.16 0.13 -8.64
C ASN A 167 -2.48 0.12 -7.86
N GLN A 168 -3.49 -0.67 -8.31
CA GLN A 168 -4.84 -0.63 -7.76
C GLN A 168 -5.04 -1.64 -6.62
N CYS A 169 -4.52 -2.87 -6.76
CA CYS A 169 -4.89 -3.97 -5.87
C CYS A 169 -3.90 -4.19 -4.72
N ILE A 170 -2.76 -3.51 -4.72
CA ILE A 170 -1.68 -3.75 -3.75
C ILE A 170 -2.12 -3.54 -2.29
N HIS A 171 -3.06 -2.64 -2.01
CA HIS A 171 -3.55 -2.42 -0.65
C HIS A 171 -4.25 -3.64 -0.07
N ASP A 172 -5.10 -4.29 -0.87
CA ASP A 172 -5.84 -5.47 -0.44
C ASP A 172 -4.96 -6.72 -0.43
N ILE A 173 -3.98 -6.80 -1.33
CA ILE A 173 -2.95 -7.85 -1.30
C ILE A 173 -2.10 -7.71 -0.04
N ASP A 174 -1.76 -6.49 0.35
CA ASP A 174 -1.08 -6.20 1.62
C ASP A 174 -1.93 -6.60 2.83
N LEU A 175 -3.21 -6.22 2.86
CA LEU A 175 -4.14 -6.60 3.92
C LEU A 175 -4.31 -8.10 4.02
N LEU A 176 -4.42 -8.80 2.90
CA LEU A 176 -4.57 -10.26 2.85
C LEU A 176 -3.37 -10.96 3.48
N GLN A 177 -2.13 -10.60 3.06
CA GLN A 177 -0.93 -11.21 3.61
C GLN A 177 -0.76 -10.89 5.10
N TRP A 178 -1.04 -9.66 5.51
CA TRP A 178 -0.97 -9.24 6.91
C TRP A 178 -1.99 -9.97 7.79
N SER A 179 -3.21 -10.17 7.29
CA SER A 179 -4.29 -10.87 8.00
C SER A 179 -4.07 -12.37 8.12
N LEU A 180 -3.43 -13.00 7.13
CA LEU A 180 -3.14 -14.44 7.18
C LEU A 180 -1.93 -14.80 8.07
N GLY A 181 -1.26 -13.78 8.66
CA GLY A 181 -0.32 -13.92 9.77
C GLY A 181 0.94 -14.74 9.47
N GLY A 182 1.08 -15.23 8.26
CA GLY A 182 2.21 -16.06 7.83
C GLY A 182 3.04 -15.37 6.75
N GLU A 183 4.19 -15.96 6.48
CA GLU A 183 4.96 -15.59 5.31
C GLU A 183 4.48 -16.36 4.09
N PRO A 184 4.36 -15.72 2.91
CA PRO A 184 4.10 -16.43 1.67
C PRO A 184 5.19 -17.47 1.40
N ASP A 185 4.80 -18.65 0.89
CA ASP A 185 5.72 -19.71 0.48
C ASP A 185 5.77 -19.85 -1.04
N THR A 186 4.60 -20.01 -1.66
CA THR A 186 4.49 -20.28 -3.10
C THR A 186 3.35 -19.47 -3.69
N ILE A 187 3.60 -18.82 -4.82
CA ILE A 187 2.65 -18.01 -5.56
C ILE A 187 2.44 -18.60 -6.95
N MET A 188 1.18 -18.66 -7.39
CA MET A 188 0.78 -18.98 -8.76
C MET A 188 -0.24 -17.95 -9.24
N ALA A 189 -0.12 -17.50 -10.49
CA ALA A 189 -1.00 -16.46 -11.01
C ALA A 189 -1.27 -16.62 -12.50
N MET A 190 -2.42 -16.06 -12.91
CA MET A 190 -2.76 -15.74 -14.30
C MET A 190 -3.09 -14.28 -14.38
N THR A 191 -2.43 -13.55 -15.27
CA THR A 191 -2.70 -12.13 -15.54
C THR A 191 -2.83 -11.92 -17.04
N GLY A 192 -3.46 -10.82 -17.44
CA GLY A 192 -3.57 -10.47 -18.85
C GLY A 192 -4.14 -9.07 -19.05
N ASN A 193 -3.96 -8.59 -20.26
CA ASN A 193 -4.55 -7.35 -20.74
C ASN A 193 -5.72 -7.70 -21.65
N TYR A 194 -6.93 -7.29 -21.32
CA TYR A 194 -8.16 -7.71 -22.00
C TYR A 194 -8.94 -6.56 -22.62
N LEU A 195 -9.05 -5.41 -21.95
CA LEU A 195 -9.93 -4.34 -22.37
C LEU A 195 -9.25 -2.96 -22.41
N ARG A 196 -8.11 -2.78 -21.76
CA ARG A 196 -7.43 -1.48 -21.70
C ARG A 196 -6.28 -1.45 -22.70
N ASP A 197 -6.17 -0.35 -23.45
CA ASP A 197 -5.02 -0.13 -24.34
C ASP A 197 -3.85 0.42 -23.51
N ILE A 198 -3.23 -0.48 -22.74
CA ILE A 198 -2.08 -0.22 -21.86
C ILE A 198 -1.05 -1.35 -22.02
N GLU A 199 0.17 -1.10 -21.60
CA GLU A 199 1.27 -2.05 -21.71
C GLU A 199 1.14 -3.20 -20.67
N ALA A 200 0.76 -2.86 -19.42
CA ALA A 200 0.65 -3.82 -18.34
C ALA A 200 -0.73 -4.52 -18.32
N GLU A 201 -0.95 -5.39 -17.33
CA GLU A 201 -2.20 -6.12 -17.16
C GLU A 201 -3.33 -5.24 -16.62
N ASP A 202 -4.56 -5.57 -17.03
CA ASP A 202 -5.81 -4.98 -16.51
C ASP A 202 -6.67 -5.96 -15.70
N PHE A 203 -6.20 -7.24 -15.63
CA PHE A 203 -6.78 -8.31 -14.81
C PHE A 203 -5.70 -9.25 -14.29
N GLY A 204 -5.86 -9.72 -13.03
CA GLY A 204 -5.04 -10.78 -12.48
C GLY A 204 -5.75 -11.58 -11.38
N SER A 205 -5.45 -12.88 -11.34
CA SER A 205 -5.85 -13.78 -10.26
C SER A 205 -4.62 -14.45 -9.68
N ILE A 206 -4.51 -14.47 -8.34
CA ILE A 206 -3.34 -14.99 -7.64
C ILE A 206 -3.78 -16.02 -6.60
N LEU A 207 -3.09 -17.16 -6.54
CA LEU A 207 -3.14 -18.13 -5.46
C LEU A 207 -1.83 -18.07 -4.67
N ILE A 208 -1.95 -17.95 -3.36
CA ILE A 208 -0.81 -17.82 -2.44
C ILE A 208 -0.90 -18.95 -1.41
N ARG A 209 0.13 -19.76 -1.30
CA ARG A 209 0.31 -20.67 -0.16
C ARG A 209 1.18 -19.98 0.87
N PHE A 210 0.73 -19.91 2.11
CA PHE A 210 1.51 -19.39 3.24
C PHE A 210 2.23 -20.53 3.97
N LYS A 211 3.34 -20.21 4.67
CA LYS A 211 4.12 -21.21 5.45
C LYS A 211 3.31 -21.82 6.59
N ASN A 212 2.32 -21.11 7.15
CA ASN A 212 1.39 -21.63 8.17
C ASN A 212 0.30 -22.56 7.60
N GLY A 213 0.29 -22.78 6.28
CA GLY A 213 -0.64 -23.66 5.56
C GLY A 213 -1.90 -22.97 5.06
N ALA A 214 -2.16 -21.72 5.42
CA ALA A 214 -3.31 -20.97 4.91
C ALA A 214 -3.16 -20.69 3.40
N ILE A 215 -4.31 -20.50 2.72
CA ILE A 215 -4.36 -20.18 1.29
C ILE A 215 -4.93 -18.76 1.12
N GLY A 216 -4.18 -17.91 0.41
CA GLY A 216 -4.64 -16.61 -0.06
C GLY A 216 -5.15 -16.68 -1.50
N ILE A 217 -6.22 -15.96 -1.78
CA ILE A 217 -6.81 -15.84 -3.13
C ILE A 217 -6.97 -14.36 -3.44
N VAL A 218 -6.51 -13.94 -4.61
CA VAL A 218 -6.71 -12.57 -5.09
C VAL A 218 -7.42 -12.59 -6.44
N GLU A 219 -8.42 -11.74 -6.58
CA GLU A 219 -9.05 -11.40 -7.86
C GLU A 219 -9.02 -9.89 -8.01
N GLY A 220 -8.20 -9.38 -8.94
CA GLY A 220 -7.98 -7.96 -9.17
C GLY A 220 -8.21 -7.57 -10.62
N THR A 221 -9.02 -6.51 -10.86
CA THR A 221 -9.26 -6.04 -12.22
C THR A 221 -9.61 -4.55 -12.29
N ALA A 222 -9.29 -3.95 -13.43
CA ALA A 222 -9.72 -2.61 -13.84
C ALA A 222 -10.86 -2.64 -14.87
N CYS A 223 -11.44 -3.82 -15.15
CA CYS A 223 -12.32 -4.06 -16.32
C CYS A 223 -13.82 -4.13 -16.00
N ILE A 224 -14.26 -3.82 -14.79
CA ILE A 224 -15.67 -3.92 -14.41
C ILE A 224 -16.50 -2.80 -15.04
N TYR A 225 -17.67 -3.15 -15.58
CA TYR A 225 -18.60 -2.20 -16.18
C TYR A 225 -19.87 -2.05 -15.31
N PRO A 226 -20.42 -0.85 -15.19
CA PRO A 226 -19.93 0.45 -15.68
C PRO A 226 -19.08 1.21 -14.65
N LYS A 227 -18.94 0.72 -13.43
CA LYS A 227 -18.26 1.35 -12.29
C LYS A 227 -17.69 0.27 -11.35
N ASN A 228 -16.90 0.69 -10.34
CA ASN A 228 -16.44 -0.21 -9.29
C ASN A 228 -17.62 -1.01 -8.71
N LEU A 229 -17.43 -2.32 -8.60
CA LEU A 229 -18.44 -3.25 -8.12
C LEU A 229 -18.20 -3.65 -6.66
N GLU A 230 -16.95 -4.04 -6.34
CA GLU A 230 -16.61 -4.66 -5.08
C GLU A 230 -15.16 -4.37 -4.69
N GLU A 231 -14.95 -4.16 -3.41
CA GLU A 231 -13.65 -4.21 -2.76
C GLU A 231 -13.87 -4.92 -1.42
N THR A 232 -13.36 -6.16 -1.29
CA THR A 232 -13.61 -7.00 -0.12
C THR A 232 -12.38 -7.79 0.30
N LEU A 233 -12.24 -7.94 1.62
CA LEU A 233 -11.30 -8.84 2.27
C LEU A 233 -12.10 -9.82 3.14
N SER A 234 -11.99 -11.11 2.87
CA SER A 234 -12.58 -12.17 3.71
C SER A 234 -11.48 -13.04 4.33
N ILE A 235 -11.66 -13.39 5.60
CA ILE A 235 -10.76 -14.28 6.34
C ILE A 235 -11.59 -15.37 7.00
N SER A 236 -11.18 -16.62 6.84
CA SER A 236 -11.84 -17.78 7.43
C SER A 236 -10.85 -18.65 8.19
N GLY A 237 -11.24 -19.04 9.37
CA GLY A 237 -10.54 -19.96 10.25
C GLY A 237 -11.45 -20.99 10.85
N GLU A 238 -10.93 -21.82 11.74
CA GLU A 238 -11.63 -22.91 12.41
C GLU A 238 -12.82 -22.41 13.26
N THR A 239 -12.65 -21.29 13.94
CA THR A 239 -13.62 -20.73 14.91
C THR A 239 -14.07 -19.32 14.59
N GLY A 240 -13.69 -18.77 13.43
CA GLY A 240 -14.05 -17.41 13.04
C GLY A 240 -14.12 -17.19 11.54
N THR A 241 -15.05 -16.31 11.14
CA THR A 241 -15.16 -15.80 9.77
C THR A 241 -15.50 -14.32 9.81
N ALA A 242 -14.69 -13.50 9.13
CA ALA A 242 -14.94 -12.08 8.97
C ALA A 242 -14.87 -11.68 7.49
N VAL A 243 -15.73 -10.75 7.10
CA VAL A 243 -15.70 -10.11 5.77
C VAL A 243 -15.76 -8.60 5.97
N ILE A 244 -14.75 -7.92 5.48
CA ILE A 244 -14.68 -6.47 5.44
C ILE A 244 -14.82 -6.05 3.97
N GLY A 245 -15.72 -5.11 3.70
CA GLY A 245 -15.99 -4.59 2.37
C GLY A 245 -16.28 -3.09 2.40
N GLY A 246 -17.03 -2.60 1.42
CA GLY A 246 -17.34 -1.19 1.24
C GLY A 246 -16.54 -0.55 0.11
N LEU A 247 -16.47 0.79 0.07
CA LEU A 247 -15.73 1.51 -0.97
C LEU A 247 -14.21 1.50 -0.78
N ALA A 248 -13.74 1.21 0.46
CA ALA A 248 -12.33 1.25 0.82
C ALA A 248 -12.03 0.29 1.99
N VAL A 249 -12.58 -0.95 1.95
CA VAL A 249 -12.48 -1.95 3.03
C VAL A 249 -12.76 -1.35 4.42
N ASN A 250 -13.85 -0.61 4.50
CA ASN A 250 -14.21 0.22 5.65
C ASN A 250 -15.53 -0.17 6.33
N ARG A 251 -16.18 -1.26 5.89
CA ARG A 251 -17.44 -1.77 6.44
C ARG A 251 -17.30 -3.22 6.81
N VAL A 252 -17.77 -3.58 8.01
CA VAL A 252 -17.90 -4.98 8.39
C VAL A 252 -19.19 -5.54 7.78
N GLN A 253 -19.06 -6.58 6.96
CA GLN A 253 -20.16 -7.28 6.30
C GLN A 253 -20.50 -8.59 7.03
N THR A 254 -19.48 -9.27 7.55
CA THR A 254 -19.62 -10.51 8.31
C THR A 254 -18.66 -10.49 9.49
N TRP A 255 -19.14 -10.91 10.67
CA TRP A 255 -18.36 -10.97 11.88
C TRP A 255 -18.86 -12.11 12.76
N ASN A 256 -18.45 -13.34 12.47
CA ASN A 256 -18.94 -14.55 13.11
C ASN A 256 -17.80 -15.27 13.81
N PHE A 257 -17.95 -15.48 15.11
CA PHE A 257 -16.98 -16.21 15.94
C PHE A 257 -17.71 -17.19 16.86
N ALA A 258 -17.03 -18.29 17.19
CA ALA A 258 -17.57 -19.31 18.10
C ALA A 258 -17.89 -18.74 19.49
N GLU A 259 -17.02 -17.84 19.98
CA GLU A 259 -17.18 -17.20 21.28
C GLU A 259 -17.33 -15.68 21.13
N PRO A 260 -18.31 -15.05 21.82
CA PRO A 260 -18.45 -13.60 21.82
C PRO A 260 -17.29 -12.92 22.55
N ALA A 261 -16.98 -11.68 22.17
CA ALA A 261 -15.97 -10.86 22.81
C ALA A 261 -16.43 -9.40 22.97
N ALA A 262 -15.83 -8.68 23.89
CA ALA A 262 -16.18 -7.28 24.17
C ALA A 262 -16.05 -6.37 22.94
N GLN A 263 -15.09 -6.63 22.06
CA GLN A 263 -14.89 -5.87 20.82
C GLN A 263 -16.05 -5.99 19.81
N ASP A 264 -16.92 -7.02 19.91
CA ASP A 264 -18.02 -7.23 18.96
C ASP A 264 -19.00 -6.06 19.00
N ALA A 265 -19.24 -5.47 20.17
CA ALA A 265 -20.07 -4.28 20.32
C ALA A 265 -19.48 -3.02 19.65
N GLU A 266 -18.16 -2.93 19.50
CA GLU A 266 -17.49 -1.86 18.75
C GLU A 266 -17.64 -2.10 17.25
N VAL A 267 -17.48 -3.35 16.81
CA VAL A 267 -17.61 -3.76 15.42
C VAL A 267 -19.00 -3.48 14.88
N GLU A 268 -20.06 -3.75 15.65
CA GLU A 268 -21.45 -3.44 15.28
C GLU A 268 -21.65 -1.95 14.94
N LYS A 269 -20.96 -1.04 15.66
CA LYS A 269 -21.03 0.40 15.39
C LYS A 269 -20.33 0.80 14.10
N LEU A 270 -19.33 0.03 13.65
CA LEU A 270 -18.57 0.28 12.42
C LEU A 270 -19.27 -0.24 11.15
N ALA A 271 -20.33 -1.02 11.30
CA ALA A 271 -21.05 -1.65 10.18
C ALA A 271 -21.79 -0.66 9.25
N GLY A 272 -21.89 0.63 9.60
CA GLY A 272 -22.81 1.59 8.96
C GLY A 272 -22.21 2.80 8.27
N THR A 273 -20.88 3.04 8.29
CA THR A 273 -20.30 4.30 7.78
C THR A 273 -19.38 4.09 6.58
N ASP A 274 -19.78 4.63 5.42
CA ASP A 274 -18.88 4.74 4.26
C ASP A 274 -18.07 6.04 4.33
N PRO A 275 -16.76 6.02 3.98
CA PRO A 275 -15.98 7.24 3.81
C PRO A 275 -16.48 8.04 2.62
N LYS A 276 -16.07 9.32 2.54
CA LYS A 276 -16.46 10.21 1.44
C LYS A 276 -15.78 9.86 0.12
N ASP A 277 -14.70 9.09 0.16
CA ASP A 277 -13.90 8.69 -1.01
C ASP A 277 -13.31 7.28 -0.84
N VAL A 278 -12.70 6.74 -1.90
CA VAL A 278 -12.10 5.39 -1.94
C VAL A 278 -10.78 5.25 -1.15
N TYR A 279 -10.24 6.34 -0.60
CA TYR A 279 -8.98 6.28 0.15
C TYR A 279 -9.21 6.07 1.66
N GLY A 280 -10.46 6.20 2.13
CA GLY A 280 -10.78 6.04 3.55
C GLY A 280 -10.17 7.14 4.44
N SER A 281 -10.01 6.86 5.72
CA SER A 281 -9.49 7.81 6.72
C SER A 281 -8.13 7.41 7.33
N GLY A 282 -7.46 6.41 6.75
CA GLY A 282 -6.25 5.80 7.32
C GLY A 282 -4.98 6.66 7.26
N HIS A 283 -4.89 7.62 6.35
CA HIS A 283 -3.66 8.42 6.15
C HIS A 283 -3.24 9.19 7.40
N ASN A 284 -4.17 9.84 8.11
CA ASN A 284 -3.82 10.58 9.33
C ASN A 284 -3.18 9.68 10.41
N ALA A 285 -3.75 8.50 10.59
CA ALA A 285 -3.23 7.52 11.56
C ALA A 285 -1.88 6.94 11.11
N LEU A 286 -1.70 6.70 9.81
CA LEU A 286 -0.43 6.26 9.24
C LEU A 286 0.67 7.31 9.47
N TYR A 287 0.41 8.58 9.13
CA TYR A 287 1.38 9.66 9.38
C TYR A 287 1.69 9.81 10.87
N ALA A 288 0.69 9.70 11.74
CA ALA A 288 0.87 9.77 13.19
C ALA A 288 1.77 8.64 13.68
N ASP A 289 1.52 7.40 13.26
CA ASP A 289 2.33 6.23 13.60
C ASP A 289 3.78 6.38 13.11
N TYR A 290 3.95 6.81 11.86
CA TYR A 290 5.27 7.00 11.26
C TYR A 290 6.09 8.08 11.98
N ILE A 291 5.47 9.23 12.30
CA ILE A 291 6.15 10.31 13.03
C ILE A 291 6.53 9.85 14.43
N ASP A 292 5.67 9.13 15.13
CA ASP A 292 5.98 8.57 16.44
C ASP A 292 7.10 7.55 16.38
N ALA A 293 7.11 6.70 15.33
CA ALA A 293 8.17 5.74 15.09
C ALA A 293 9.53 6.43 14.91
N VAL A 294 9.60 7.47 14.08
CA VAL A 294 10.82 8.27 13.88
C VAL A 294 11.28 8.92 15.18
N ARG A 295 10.37 9.52 15.96
CA ARG A 295 10.72 10.23 17.20
C ARG A 295 11.17 9.32 18.33
N THR A 296 10.66 8.10 18.39
CA THR A 296 10.94 7.13 19.46
C THR A 296 11.96 6.07 19.10
N GLY A 297 12.37 5.99 17.82
CA GLY A 297 13.28 4.97 17.31
C GLY A 297 12.66 3.56 17.21
N ARG A 298 11.32 3.44 17.30
CA ARG A 298 10.63 2.17 17.06
C ARG A 298 10.38 1.96 15.55
N LYS A 299 10.04 0.74 15.15
CA LYS A 299 9.54 0.50 13.79
C LYS A 299 8.10 1.04 13.64
N PRO A 300 7.74 1.66 12.51
CA PRO A 300 6.35 1.98 12.19
C PRO A 300 5.55 0.70 11.91
N LEU A 301 4.23 0.75 12.04
CA LEU A 301 3.34 -0.39 11.75
C LEU A 301 3.53 -0.90 10.31
N VAL A 302 3.70 0.02 9.37
CA VAL A 302 4.05 -0.31 7.98
C VAL A 302 5.50 0.11 7.74
N SER A 303 6.43 -0.68 8.26
CA SER A 303 7.86 -0.52 7.99
C SER A 303 8.19 -0.83 6.53
N GLY A 304 9.40 -0.51 6.09
CA GLY A 304 9.84 -0.87 4.74
C GLY A 304 9.77 -2.37 4.48
N GLU A 305 10.15 -3.21 5.47
CA GLU A 305 10.06 -4.68 5.36
C GLU A 305 8.59 -5.14 5.19
N GLU A 306 7.67 -4.53 5.93
CA GLU A 306 6.25 -4.84 5.80
C GLU A 306 5.69 -4.39 4.45
N GLY A 307 6.00 -3.17 4.03
CA GLY A 307 5.55 -2.62 2.73
C GLY A 307 6.10 -3.37 1.52
N MET A 308 7.26 -4.03 1.65
CA MET A 308 7.83 -4.85 0.59
C MET A 308 7.03 -6.13 0.33
N LYS A 309 6.32 -6.69 1.31
CA LYS A 309 5.68 -8.02 1.20
C LYS A 309 4.60 -8.04 0.13
N GLY A 310 3.68 -7.07 0.12
CA GLY A 310 2.62 -6.96 -0.89
C GLY A 310 3.18 -6.82 -2.31
N MET A 311 4.14 -5.91 -2.49
CA MET A 311 4.84 -5.72 -3.76
C MET A 311 5.54 -7.02 -4.22
N LYS A 312 6.23 -7.71 -3.34
CA LYS A 312 6.96 -8.95 -3.65
C LYS A 312 6.02 -10.10 -4.06
N ILE A 313 4.81 -10.18 -3.45
CA ILE A 313 3.76 -11.13 -3.89
C ILE A 313 3.37 -10.85 -5.34
N ILE A 314 3.16 -9.58 -5.70
CA ILE A 314 2.77 -9.18 -7.06
C ILE A 314 3.89 -9.48 -8.07
N LEU A 315 5.14 -9.18 -7.73
CA LEU A 315 6.29 -9.52 -8.57
C LEU A 315 6.43 -11.06 -8.77
N ALA A 316 6.14 -11.85 -7.73
CA ALA A 316 6.07 -13.30 -7.85
C ALA A 316 4.91 -13.77 -8.75
N ALA A 317 3.78 -13.08 -8.70
CA ALA A 317 2.64 -13.32 -9.58
C ALA A 317 3.00 -13.04 -11.06
N TYR A 318 3.66 -11.93 -11.34
CA TYR A 318 4.14 -11.62 -12.69
C TYR A 318 5.16 -12.65 -13.19
N LYS A 319 6.11 -13.03 -12.34
CA LYS A 319 7.05 -14.12 -12.69
C LYS A 319 6.32 -15.44 -12.96
N SER A 320 5.31 -15.78 -12.16
CA SER A 320 4.48 -16.96 -12.37
C SER A 320 3.75 -16.92 -13.70
N GLN A 321 3.14 -15.77 -14.04
CA GLN A 321 2.50 -15.57 -15.34
C GLN A 321 3.51 -15.74 -16.49
N LYS A 322 4.68 -15.12 -16.41
CA LYS A 322 5.72 -15.19 -17.46
C LYS A 322 6.25 -16.60 -17.68
N THR A 323 6.41 -17.37 -16.61
CA THR A 323 7.01 -18.72 -16.66
C THR A 323 5.98 -19.85 -16.79
N GLY A 324 4.70 -19.60 -16.48
CA GLY A 324 3.66 -20.62 -16.37
C GLY A 324 3.84 -21.57 -15.17
N LEU A 325 4.73 -21.25 -14.21
CA LEU A 325 5.09 -22.11 -13.07
C LEU A 325 4.80 -21.42 -11.73
N PRO A 326 4.53 -22.21 -10.67
CA PRO A 326 4.53 -21.67 -9.31
C PRO A 326 5.90 -21.09 -8.94
N VAL A 327 5.90 -19.96 -8.23
CA VAL A 327 7.12 -19.24 -7.83
C VAL A 327 7.27 -19.26 -6.32
N LYS A 328 8.47 -19.56 -5.84
CA LYS A 328 8.82 -19.44 -4.42
C LYS A 328 9.02 -17.99 -4.04
N PHE A 329 8.49 -17.63 -2.86
CA PHE A 329 8.59 -16.26 -2.33
C PHE A 329 10.01 -15.95 -1.84
N ASP A 330 10.64 -16.90 -1.17
CA ASP A 330 12.02 -16.77 -0.71
C ASP A 330 13.00 -16.75 -1.89
N GLY A 331 13.98 -15.85 -1.85
CA GLY A 331 14.98 -15.68 -2.91
C GLY A 331 14.41 -15.16 -4.24
N LEU A 332 13.20 -14.60 -4.24
CA LEU A 332 12.64 -13.98 -5.44
C LEU A 332 13.52 -12.80 -5.89
N ALA A 333 13.99 -12.89 -7.12
CA ALA A 333 14.57 -11.77 -7.87
C ALA A 333 13.71 -11.53 -9.11
N PHE A 334 13.05 -10.36 -9.19
CA PHE A 334 12.18 -9.99 -10.30
C PHE A 334 11.88 -8.49 -10.29
N SER A 335 11.61 -7.94 -11.47
CA SER A 335 11.20 -6.55 -11.71
C SER A 335 9.98 -6.54 -12.63
N THR A 336 9.18 -5.46 -12.58
CA THR A 336 8.14 -5.23 -13.58
C THR A 336 8.71 -5.14 -14.99
N LEU A 337 9.93 -4.64 -15.15
CA LEU A 337 10.64 -4.58 -16.44
C LEU A 337 10.99 -5.97 -17.00
N ASP A 338 10.99 -7.02 -16.19
CA ASP A 338 11.17 -8.38 -16.68
C ASP A 338 9.91 -8.90 -17.41
N MET A 339 8.80 -8.17 -17.40
CA MET A 339 7.58 -8.53 -18.13
C MET A 339 7.66 -8.19 -19.61
N ASP A 340 8.52 -7.27 -20.01
CA ASP A 340 8.79 -6.93 -21.42
C ASP A 340 9.35 -8.09 -22.25
#